data_8277933c4b47a24cd662b347ee4fcae6
#
_entry.id   8277933c4b47a24cd662b347ee4fcae6
#
_cell.length_a   1.000
_cell.length_b   1.000
_cell.length_c   1.000
_cell.angle_alpha   90.00
_cell.angle_beta   90.00
_cell.angle_gamma   90.00
#
_symmetry.space_group_name_H-M   'P 1'
#
loop_
_entity.id
_entity.type
_entity.pdbx_description
1 polymer ?
#
loop_
_entity_poly.entity_id
_entity_poly.type
_entity_poly.pdbx_seq_one_letter_code
_entity_poly.pdbx_strand_id
1 'polypeptide(L)'
;VPLVVAIFPLFGNPLDARYPFADVHAKVAQAAAEAGARVVDLLPVYRGLDGALLVVNGADDEHPNEIAHRIAARAIAQVVDEVVPRPAPGAPRP
;
A
#
# COMPACT_ATOMS: atom_id res chain seq x y z
N VAL A 1 -10.85 6.07 16.99
CA VAL A 1 -9.47 5.97 16.51
C VAL A 1 -9.49 5.65 15.02
N PRO A 2 -8.82 6.45 14.16
CA PRO A 2 -8.74 6.13 12.74
C PRO A 2 -8.04 4.78 12.50
N LEU A 3 -8.59 4.00 11.58
CA LEU A 3 -7.99 2.74 11.15
C LEU A 3 -7.64 2.85 9.66
N VAL A 4 -6.39 2.56 9.34
CA VAL A 4 -5.91 2.52 7.96
C VAL A 4 -5.50 1.09 7.63
N VAL A 5 -6.03 0.56 6.54
CA VAL A 5 -5.69 -0.76 6.02
C VAL A 5 -4.92 -0.60 4.72
N ALA A 6 -3.70 -1.10 4.67
CA ALA A 6 -2.89 -1.11 3.46
C ALA A 6 -2.91 -2.51 2.85
N ILE A 7 -3.15 -2.59 1.55
CA ILE A 7 -3.19 -3.85 0.82
C ILE A 7 -1.98 -3.91 -0.10
N PHE A 8 -1.05 -4.82 0.21
CA PHE A 8 0.14 -5.04 -0.61
C PHE A 8 -0.18 -6.03 -1.73
N PRO A 9 0.36 -5.83 -2.94
CA PRO A 9 0.27 -6.85 -3.98
C PRO A 9 1.19 -8.03 -3.68
N LEU A 10 0.92 -9.16 -4.32
CA LEU A 10 1.83 -10.31 -4.32
C LEU A 10 2.90 -10.07 -5.38
N PHE A 11 4.09 -9.68 -4.94
CA PHE A 11 5.15 -9.17 -5.81
C PHE A 11 5.73 -10.18 -6.79
N GLY A 12 5.50 -11.45 -6.61
CA GLY A 12 5.90 -12.48 -7.57
C GLY A 12 5.08 -12.51 -8.86
N ASN A 13 4.08 -11.64 -9.00
CA ASN A 13 3.19 -11.55 -10.15
C ASN A 13 3.45 -10.27 -10.94
N PRO A 14 3.02 -10.20 -12.21
CA PRO A 14 3.04 -8.94 -12.95
C PRO A 14 2.22 -7.87 -12.21
N LEU A 15 2.76 -6.64 -12.11
CA LEU A 15 2.11 -5.54 -11.40
C LEU A 15 1.45 -4.56 -12.39
N ASP A 16 0.73 -5.11 -13.35
CA ASP A 16 0.04 -4.38 -14.40
C ASP A 16 -1.36 -4.97 -14.63
N ALA A 17 -1.95 -4.76 -15.81
CA ALA A 17 -3.27 -5.27 -16.13
C ALA A 17 -3.37 -6.81 -16.09
N ARG A 18 -2.25 -7.52 -16.09
CA ARG A 18 -2.18 -8.98 -16.00
C ARG A 18 -2.17 -9.50 -14.57
N TYR A 19 -2.16 -8.61 -13.57
CA TYR A 19 -2.14 -9.03 -12.16
C TYR A 19 -3.39 -9.87 -11.85
N PRO A 20 -3.22 -11.14 -11.38
CA PRO A 20 -4.36 -12.07 -11.32
C PRO A 20 -5.26 -11.87 -10.11
N PHE A 21 -4.86 -11.05 -9.13
CA PHE A 21 -5.59 -10.90 -7.87
C PHE A 21 -6.19 -9.52 -7.65
N ALA A 22 -6.37 -8.74 -8.71
CA ALA A 22 -6.95 -7.39 -8.59
C ALA A 22 -8.37 -7.43 -8.00
N ASP A 23 -9.16 -8.44 -8.33
CA ASP A 23 -10.51 -8.62 -7.79
C ASP A 23 -10.48 -8.96 -6.28
N VAL A 24 -9.46 -9.69 -5.83
CA VAL A 24 -9.26 -9.96 -4.40
C VAL A 24 -8.96 -8.67 -3.65
N HIS A 25 -8.10 -7.82 -4.21
CA HIS A 25 -7.82 -6.48 -3.65
C HIS A 25 -9.12 -5.68 -3.51
N ALA A 26 -9.97 -5.69 -4.54
CA ALA A 26 -11.24 -4.96 -4.52
C ALA A 26 -12.17 -5.48 -3.41
N LYS A 27 -12.24 -6.79 -3.23
CA LYS A 27 -13.07 -7.39 -2.18
C LYS A 27 -12.58 -7.07 -0.79
N VAL A 28 -11.27 -7.14 -0.57
CA VAL A 28 -10.67 -6.78 0.73
C VAL A 28 -10.88 -5.30 1.02
N ALA A 29 -10.66 -4.44 0.01
CA ALA A 29 -10.87 -3.00 0.14
C ALA A 29 -12.32 -2.68 0.53
N GLN A 30 -13.29 -3.33 -0.11
CA GLN A 30 -14.70 -3.14 0.19
C GLN A 30 -15.03 -3.56 1.62
N ALA A 31 -14.56 -4.74 2.04
CA ALA A 31 -14.82 -5.25 3.39
C ALA A 31 -14.21 -4.33 4.46
N ALA A 32 -12.99 -3.85 4.24
CA ALA A 32 -12.33 -2.93 5.17
C ALA A 32 -13.06 -1.58 5.24
N ALA A 33 -13.48 -1.04 4.10
CA ALA A 33 -14.23 0.21 4.05
C ALA A 33 -15.58 0.09 4.77
N GLU A 34 -16.28 -1.02 4.60
CA GLU A 34 -17.54 -1.30 5.29
C GLU A 34 -17.34 -1.39 6.80
N ALA A 35 -16.17 -1.82 7.25
CA ALA A 35 -15.82 -1.85 8.67
C ALA A 35 -15.36 -0.49 9.21
N GLY A 36 -15.35 0.56 8.39
CA GLY A 36 -15.00 1.91 8.80
C GLY A 36 -13.54 2.28 8.62
N ALA A 37 -12.74 1.43 7.96
CA ALA A 37 -11.33 1.71 7.72
C ALA A 37 -11.13 2.60 6.48
N ARG A 38 -10.09 3.42 6.51
CA ARG A 38 -9.54 4.05 5.31
C ARG A 38 -8.63 3.04 4.61
N VAL A 39 -8.84 2.81 3.33
CA VAL A 39 -8.12 1.78 2.58
C VAL A 39 -7.08 2.41 1.68
N VAL A 40 -5.88 1.83 1.67
CA VAL A 40 -4.81 2.14 0.72
C VAL A 40 -4.50 0.86 -0.05
N ASP A 41 -4.99 0.75 -1.28
CA ASP A 41 -4.58 -0.33 -2.16
C ASP A 41 -3.27 0.08 -2.84
N LEU A 42 -2.20 -0.67 -2.58
CA LEU A 42 -0.88 -0.32 -3.08
C LEU A 42 -0.61 -0.86 -4.49
N LEU A 43 -1.49 -1.68 -5.04
CA LEU A 43 -1.27 -2.20 -6.40
C LEU A 43 -1.10 -1.10 -7.45
N PRO A 44 -1.96 -0.06 -7.50
CA PRO A 44 -1.76 1.02 -8.48
C PRO A 44 -0.46 1.79 -8.29
N VAL A 45 0.06 1.84 -7.05
CA VAL A 45 1.29 2.58 -6.72
C VAL A 45 2.50 1.94 -7.39
N TYR A 46 2.49 0.63 -7.57
CA TYR A 46 3.58 -0.13 -8.20
C TYR A 46 3.37 -0.35 -9.69
N ARG A 47 2.24 0.08 -10.25
CA ARG A 47 1.92 -0.17 -11.66
C ARG A 47 2.97 0.44 -12.57
N GLY A 48 3.44 -0.35 -13.53
CA GLY A 48 4.47 0.08 -14.46
C GLY A 48 5.90 -0.09 -13.96
N LEU A 49 6.09 -0.53 -12.72
CA LEU A 49 7.41 -0.83 -12.18
C LEU A 49 7.75 -2.30 -12.44
N ASP A 50 9.05 -2.59 -12.60
CA ASP A 50 9.53 -3.95 -12.74
C ASP A 50 9.47 -4.65 -11.37
N GLY A 51 8.61 -5.67 -11.24
CA GLY A 51 8.44 -6.40 -10.00
C GLY A 51 9.73 -7.06 -9.49
N ALA A 52 10.63 -7.47 -10.38
CA ALA A 52 11.90 -8.09 -10.00
C ALA A 52 12.81 -7.13 -9.22
N LEU A 53 12.66 -5.81 -9.41
CA LEU A 53 13.41 -4.80 -8.68
C LEU A 53 12.81 -4.50 -7.29
N LEU A 54 11.66 -5.06 -6.98
CA LEU A 54 10.90 -4.76 -5.76
C LEU A 54 10.92 -5.89 -4.75
N VAL A 55 11.57 -7.00 -5.07
CA VAL A 55 11.63 -8.19 -4.21
C VAL A 55 13.06 -8.47 -3.75
N VAL A 56 13.18 -9.21 -2.63
CA VAL A 56 14.47 -9.44 -1.97
C VAL A 56 15.38 -10.35 -2.78
N ASN A 57 14.85 -11.47 -3.30
CA ASN A 57 15.64 -12.52 -3.90
C ASN A 57 15.36 -12.73 -5.40
N GLY A 58 14.87 -11.72 -6.10
CA GLY A 58 14.60 -11.81 -7.53
C GLY A 58 13.20 -12.29 -7.86
N ALA A 59 12.97 -12.65 -9.13
CA ALA A 59 11.62 -12.81 -9.71
C ALA A 59 10.75 -13.88 -9.06
N ASP A 60 11.34 -14.89 -8.41
CA ASP A 60 10.58 -15.97 -7.76
C ASP A 60 10.22 -15.66 -6.31
N ASP A 61 10.65 -14.53 -5.78
CA ASP A 61 10.37 -14.13 -4.42
C ASP A 61 9.18 -13.16 -4.38
N GLU A 62 8.31 -13.34 -3.39
CA GLU A 62 7.16 -12.47 -3.17
C GLU A 62 7.38 -11.45 -2.05
N HIS A 63 8.53 -11.46 -1.39
CA HIS A 63 8.84 -10.57 -0.28
C HIS A 63 9.32 -9.22 -0.78
N PRO A 64 8.64 -8.11 -0.39
CA PRO A 64 9.06 -6.78 -0.81
C PRO A 64 10.42 -6.40 -0.20
N ASN A 65 11.22 -5.70 -1.00
CA ASN A 65 12.51 -5.18 -0.57
C ASN A 65 12.39 -3.75 -0.02
N GLU A 66 13.53 -3.13 0.29
CA GLU A 66 13.58 -1.76 0.82
C GLU A 66 13.00 -0.71 -0.13
N ILE A 67 13.12 -0.91 -1.44
CA ILE A 67 12.56 0.01 -2.44
C ILE A 67 11.04 -0.07 -2.40
N ALA A 68 10.49 -1.28 -2.39
CA ALA A 68 9.05 -1.49 -2.29
C ALA A 68 8.49 -0.92 -0.99
N HIS A 69 9.17 -1.13 0.13
CA HIS A 69 8.75 -0.57 1.42
C HIS A 69 8.78 0.95 1.44
N ARG A 70 9.77 1.57 0.81
CA ARG A 70 9.84 3.03 0.72
C ARG A 70 8.69 3.62 -0.07
N ILE A 71 8.35 3.00 -1.20
CA ILE A 71 7.22 3.40 -2.03
C ILE A 71 5.92 3.26 -1.23
N ALA A 72 5.73 2.13 -0.55
CA ALA A 72 4.56 1.88 0.28
C ALA A 72 4.46 2.91 1.41
N ALA A 73 5.56 3.19 2.08
CA ALA A 73 5.59 4.14 3.19
C ALA A 73 5.13 5.53 2.77
N ARG A 74 5.54 5.99 1.58
CA ARG A 74 5.10 7.29 1.06
C ARG A 74 3.60 7.32 0.78
N ALA A 75 3.07 6.27 0.17
CA ALA A 75 1.64 6.19 -0.13
C ALA A 75 0.81 6.10 1.16
N ILE A 76 1.25 5.31 2.12
CA ILE A 76 0.57 5.17 3.41
C ILE A 76 0.62 6.48 4.20
N ALA A 77 1.77 7.15 4.20
CA ALA A 77 1.93 8.43 4.91
C ALA A 77 0.96 9.49 4.40
N GLN A 78 0.70 9.55 3.10
CA GLN A 78 -0.28 10.48 2.53
C GLN A 78 -1.68 10.24 3.09
N VAL A 79 -2.08 8.99 3.23
CA VAL A 79 -3.39 8.63 3.77
C VAL A 79 -3.45 8.89 5.26
N VAL A 80 -2.39 8.60 5.99
CA VAL A 80 -2.31 8.90 7.43
C VAL A 80 -2.44 10.40 7.67
N ASP A 81 -1.80 11.23 6.85
CA ASP A 81 -1.92 12.68 6.94
C ASP A 81 -3.35 13.17 6.69
N GLU A 82 -4.14 12.46 5.91
CA GLU A 82 -5.53 12.81 5.65
C GLU A 82 -6.46 12.47 6.81
N VAL A 83 -6.18 11.38 7.54
CA VAL A 83 -7.07 10.86 8.59
C VAL A 83 -6.65 11.26 10.00
N VAL A 84 -5.41 11.64 10.21
CA VAL A 84 -4.88 12.10 11.50
C VAL A 84 -4.65 13.60 11.43
N PRO A 85 -5.36 14.41 12.23
CA PRO A 85 -5.16 15.86 12.22
C PRO A 85 -3.72 16.22 12.57
N ARG A 86 -3.13 17.13 11.79
CA ARG A 86 -1.81 17.67 12.12
C ARG A 86 -1.90 18.63 13.29
N PRO A 87 -0.88 18.68 14.16
CA PRO A 87 -0.80 19.72 15.17
C PRO A 87 -0.78 21.11 14.52
N ALA A 88 -1.34 22.09 15.20
CA ALA A 88 -1.22 23.48 14.75
C ALA A 88 0.25 23.89 14.67
N PRO A 89 0.62 24.84 13.76
CA PRO A 89 1.99 25.34 13.69
C PRO A 89 2.47 25.82 15.05
N GLY A 90 3.66 25.36 15.47
CA GLY A 90 4.23 25.71 16.77
C GLY A 90 3.76 24.85 17.93
N ALA A 91 2.80 23.93 17.73
CA ALA A 91 2.38 23.01 18.79
C ALA A 91 3.46 21.93 19.02
N PRO A 92 3.66 21.51 20.29
CA PRO A 92 4.58 20.41 20.56
C PRO A 92 4.06 19.12 19.92
N ARG A 93 4.98 18.32 19.37
CA ARG A 93 4.62 16.99 18.87
C ARG A 93 4.62 15.99 20.01
N PRO A 94 3.70 15.04 20.00
CA PRO A 94 3.69 13.96 20.97
C PRO A 94 4.91 13.07 20.87
#